data_a200b1ee9b686e8c01c42798d2e81a5f
#
_entry.id   a200b1ee9b686e8c01c42798d2e81a5f
#
_cell.length_a   1.000
_cell.length_b   1.000
_cell.length_c   1.000
_cell.angle_alpha   90.00
_cell.angle_beta   90.00
_cell.angle_gamma   90.00
#
_symmetry.space_group_name_H-M   'P 1'
#
loop_
_entity.id
_entity.type
_entity.pdbx_description
1 polymer ?
#
loop_
_entity_poly.entity_id
_entity_poly.type
_entity_poly.pdbx_seq_one_letter_code
_entity_poly.pdbx_strand_id
1 'polypeptide(L)'
;MSRYLIQEHPKFYEWFAIKEFTWNRTGGEPITQGNRNPLLYKNIGADGIKTGYLAVEKYSLASSLEKNGRRLIAVGSGFETKNSRSRESSKLLTYGLTNFDLVEINRSDKFVDEVDVWLGKQNQVNVYVNENIYKTIKKAKKRLLKVAIKYNTPVEAPVKKDDIIGKFRVVYDDELVGEYDLLASEDVDKVNIFSRLIKSLNYLIWGDV
;
A
#
# COMPACT_ATOMS: atom_id res chain seq x y z
N MET A 1 -15.36 -4.17 6.74
CA MET A 1 -15.36 -5.18 7.82
C MET A 1 -14.23 -6.19 7.70
N SER A 2 -14.07 -7.00 6.61
CA SER A 2 -13.02 -8.03 6.49
C SER A 2 -11.59 -7.48 6.70
N ARG A 3 -11.24 -6.38 6.04
CA ARG A 3 -9.93 -5.72 6.21
C ARG A 3 -9.71 -5.27 7.66
N TYR A 4 -10.69 -4.63 8.26
CA TYR A 4 -10.64 -4.19 9.65
C TYR A 4 -10.38 -5.36 10.60
N LEU A 5 -11.14 -6.47 10.47
CA LEU A 5 -10.96 -7.67 11.27
C LEU A 5 -9.53 -8.22 11.18
N ILE A 6 -8.97 -8.28 9.97
CA ILE A 6 -7.62 -8.81 9.74
C ILE A 6 -6.54 -7.89 10.35
N GLN A 7 -6.70 -6.56 10.22
CA GLN A 7 -5.70 -5.59 10.65
C GLN A 7 -5.77 -5.29 12.14
N GLU A 8 -6.97 -5.10 12.68
CA GLU A 8 -7.17 -4.65 14.07
C GLU A 8 -7.31 -5.82 15.05
N HIS A 9 -7.69 -7.01 14.55
CA HIS A 9 -7.95 -8.18 15.39
C HIS A 9 -7.25 -9.44 14.88
N PRO A 10 -5.92 -9.42 14.62
CA PRO A 10 -5.22 -10.54 13.99
C PRO A 10 -5.30 -11.83 14.81
N LYS A 11 -5.22 -11.76 16.14
CA LYS A 11 -5.34 -12.93 17.02
C LYS A 11 -6.69 -13.64 16.90
N PHE A 12 -7.78 -12.88 16.78
CA PHE A 12 -9.12 -13.47 16.59
C PHE A 12 -9.32 -13.91 15.14
N TYR A 13 -8.62 -13.28 14.20
CA TYR A 13 -8.68 -13.67 12.80
C TYR A 13 -8.16 -15.09 12.55
N GLU A 14 -7.19 -15.57 13.29
CA GLU A 14 -6.65 -16.93 13.20
C GLU A 14 -7.73 -18.01 13.36
N TRP A 15 -8.79 -17.74 14.11
CA TRP A 15 -9.89 -18.69 14.30
C TRP A 15 -10.64 -19.01 13.01
N PHE A 16 -10.63 -18.12 12.02
CA PHE A 16 -11.31 -18.35 10.74
C PHE A 16 -10.60 -19.39 9.86
N ALA A 17 -9.33 -19.66 10.13
CA ALA A 17 -8.54 -20.69 9.45
C ALA A 17 -8.75 -22.09 10.03
N ILE A 18 -9.35 -22.21 11.22
CA ILE A 18 -9.58 -23.50 11.88
C ILE A 18 -10.54 -24.32 11.02
N LYS A 19 -10.11 -25.52 10.62
CA LYS A 19 -10.88 -26.37 9.73
C LYS A 19 -11.96 -27.16 10.44
N GLU A 20 -11.70 -27.57 11.67
CA GLU A 20 -12.65 -28.32 12.51
C GLU A 20 -12.58 -27.82 13.94
N PHE A 21 -13.72 -27.79 14.60
CA PHE A 21 -13.83 -27.40 16.00
C PHE A 21 -14.78 -28.34 16.74
N THR A 22 -14.27 -28.91 17.84
CA THR A 22 -15.05 -29.76 18.73
C THR A 22 -15.35 -29.01 20.01
N TRP A 23 -16.60 -29.02 20.42
CA TRP A 23 -17.04 -28.40 21.67
C TRP A 23 -17.92 -29.36 22.48
N ASN A 24 -17.80 -29.27 23.78
CA ASN A 24 -18.60 -30.06 24.70
C ASN A 24 -19.99 -29.45 24.84
N ARG A 25 -21.00 -30.21 24.45
CA ARG A 25 -22.37 -29.82 24.63
C ARG A 25 -22.81 -30.12 26.06
N THR A 26 -23.44 -29.15 26.75
CA THR A 26 -24.04 -29.39 28.08
C THR A 26 -25.08 -30.50 28.01
N GLY A 27 -24.86 -31.61 28.72
CA GLY A 27 -25.76 -32.75 28.78
C GLY A 27 -25.80 -33.66 27.56
N GLY A 28 -24.77 -33.68 26.73
CA GLY A 28 -24.66 -34.55 25.56
C GLY A 28 -23.24 -34.82 25.11
N GLU A 29 -23.09 -35.69 24.09
CA GLU A 29 -21.80 -36.00 23.49
C GLU A 29 -21.18 -34.77 22.82
N PRO A 30 -19.82 -34.69 22.76
CA PRO A 30 -19.11 -33.64 22.05
C PRO A 30 -19.54 -33.53 20.58
N ILE A 31 -19.66 -32.30 20.09
CA ILE A 31 -20.04 -32.04 18.69
C ILE A 31 -18.82 -31.52 17.95
N THR A 32 -18.44 -32.20 16.88
CA THR A 32 -17.41 -31.74 15.95
C THR A 32 -18.08 -31.12 14.72
N GLN A 33 -17.65 -29.91 14.37
CA GLN A 33 -18.15 -29.17 13.20
C GLN A 33 -17.00 -28.79 12.28
N GLY A 34 -17.14 -29.10 11.00
CA GLY A 34 -16.22 -28.63 9.96
C GLY A 34 -16.49 -27.19 9.55
N ASN A 35 -15.45 -26.45 9.22
CA ASN A 35 -15.57 -25.12 8.65
C ASN A 35 -16.26 -25.18 7.28
N ARG A 36 -17.27 -24.34 7.08
CA ARG A 36 -18.06 -24.31 5.83
C ARG A 36 -17.37 -23.56 4.69
N ASN A 37 -16.21 -22.92 4.95
CA ASN A 37 -15.44 -22.23 3.92
C ASN A 37 -14.69 -23.25 3.06
N PRO A 38 -15.10 -23.45 1.79
CA PRO A 38 -14.51 -24.49 0.94
C PRO A 38 -13.08 -24.17 0.51
N LEU A 39 -12.64 -22.92 0.62
CA LEU A 39 -11.31 -22.51 0.17
C LEU A 39 -10.20 -22.96 1.13
N LEU A 40 -10.51 -23.17 2.41
CA LEU A 40 -9.57 -23.69 3.41
C LEU A 40 -9.05 -25.10 3.03
N TYR A 41 -9.81 -25.84 2.24
CA TYR A 41 -9.49 -27.21 1.82
C TYR A 41 -8.83 -27.29 0.43
N LYS A 42 -8.60 -26.13 -0.24
CA LYS A 42 -8.05 -26.09 -1.61
C LYS A 42 -6.54 -25.88 -1.69
N ASN A 43 -5.86 -25.74 -0.57
CA ASN A 43 -4.41 -25.54 -0.51
C ASN A 43 -3.91 -24.32 -1.36
N ILE A 44 -4.69 -23.24 -1.41
CA ILE A 44 -4.38 -22.02 -2.14
C ILE A 44 -3.83 -20.88 -1.25
N GLY A 45 -3.61 -21.18 0.04
CA GLY A 45 -3.23 -20.18 1.04
C GLY A 45 -4.42 -19.45 1.66
N ALA A 46 -5.65 -19.95 1.50
CA ALA A 46 -6.84 -19.35 2.10
C ALA A 46 -6.84 -19.57 3.62
N ASP A 47 -7.18 -18.51 4.37
CA ASP A 47 -7.16 -18.45 5.83
C ASP A 47 -8.46 -17.87 6.44
N GLY A 48 -9.47 -17.64 5.63
CA GLY A 48 -10.76 -17.11 6.09
C GLY A 48 -11.70 -16.82 4.93
N ILE A 49 -12.89 -16.25 5.12
CA ILE A 49 -13.40 -15.64 6.36
C ILE A 49 -14.73 -16.31 6.72
N LYS A 50 -15.80 -16.00 5.96
CA LYS A 50 -17.16 -16.41 6.36
C LYS A 50 -18.04 -16.72 5.17
N THR A 51 -18.77 -17.83 5.28
CA THR A 51 -19.83 -18.21 4.34
C THR A 51 -21.17 -17.65 4.78
N GLY A 52 -22.03 -17.34 3.82
CA GLY A 52 -23.42 -16.98 4.05
C GLY A 52 -24.36 -17.76 3.13
N TYR A 53 -25.64 -17.81 3.55
CA TYR A 53 -26.74 -18.30 2.75
C TYR A 53 -28.04 -17.63 3.19
N LEU A 54 -28.77 -17.09 2.24
CA LEU A 54 -30.14 -16.64 2.38
C LEU A 54 -30.95 -17.19 1.21
N ALA A 55 -32.21 -17.55 1.42
CA ALA A 55 -33.03 -18.16 0.37
C ALA A 55 -33.12 -17.26 -0.89
N VAL A 56 -33.19 -15.94 -0.70
CA VAL A 56 -33.29 -14.95 -1.77
C VAL A 56 -31.90 -14.69 -2.41
N GLU A 57 -30.87 -14.49 -1.57
CA GLU A 57 -29.52 -14.11 -2.00
C GLU A 57 -28.61 -15.31 -2.34
N LYS A 58 -29.11 -16.53 -2.17
CA LYS A 58 -28.36 -17.78 -2.39
C LYS A 58 -27.09 -17.85 -1.53
N TYR A 59 -26.00 -18.39 -2.08
CA TYR A 59 -24.74 -18.58 -1.36
C TYR A 59 -23.83 -17.36 -1.48
N SER A 60 -23.13 -17.05 -0.40
CA SER A 60 -22.14 -15.98 -0.36
C SER A 60 -20.87 -16.42 0.34
N LEU A 61 -19.77 -15.74 0.06
CA LEU A 61 -18.46 -15.95 0.69
C LEU A 61 -17.66 -14.65 0.75
N ALA A 62 -17.29 -14.27 1.96
CA ALA A 62 -16.16 -13.40 2.18
C ALA A 62 -14.93 -14.32 2.38
N SER A 63 -13.92 -14.17 1.54
CA SER A 63 -12.74 -15.01 1.53
C SER A 63 -11.47 -14.18 1.58
N SER A 64 -10.42 -14.73 2.18
CA SER A 64 -9.09 -14.16 2.23
C SER A 64 -8.06 -15.25 2.00
N LEU A 65 -6.95 -14.85 1.40
CA LEU A 65 -5.74 -15.65 1.33
C LEU A 65 -4.50 -14.76 1.48
N GLU A 66 -3.43 -15.35 1.96
CA GLU A 66 -2.11 -14.73 1.96
C GLU A 66 -1.12 -15.60 1.24
N LYS A 67 -0.36 -15.01 0.33
CA LYS A 67 0.69 -15.71 -0.42
C LYS A 67 1.82 -14.76 -0.74
N ASN A 68 3.05 -15.15 -0.40
CA ASN A 68 4.28 -14.37 -0.65
C ASN A 68 4.19 -12.95 -0.05
N GLY A 69 3.72 -12.81 1.18
CA GLY A 69 3.56 -11.52 1.87
C GLY A 69 2.43 -10.63 1.33
N ARG A 70 1.64 -11.14 0.38
CA ARG A 70 0.53 -10.41 -0.21
C ARG A 70 -0.80 -11.03 0.20
N ARG A 71 -1.64 -10.21 0.79
CA ARG A 71 -3.01 -10.58 1.17
C ARG A 71 -4.02 -10.11 0.14
N LEU A 72 -4.97 -10.99 -0.19
CA LEU A 72 -6.13 -10.68 -1.01
C LEU A 72 -7.41 -11.01 -0.25
N ILE A 73 -8.40 -10.14 -0.40
CA ILE A 73 -9.74 -10.34 0.13
C ILE A 73 -10.71 -10.28 -1.06
N ALA A 74 -11.59 -11.28 -1.16
CA ALA A 74 -12.64 -11.32 -2.17
C ALA A 74 -13.99 -11.60 -1.49
N VAL A 75 -15.01 -10.83 -1.89
CA VAL A 75 -16.39 -10.97 -1.39
C VAL A 75 -17.31 -11.19 -2.59
N GLY A 76 -18.08 -12.23 -2.53
CA GLY A 76 -19.08 -12.57 -3.54
C GLY A 76 -20.39 -13.03 -2.92
N SER A 77 -21.50 -12.72 -3.57
CA SER A 77 -22.87 -13.12 -3.22
C SER A 77 -23.62 -13.57 -4.46
N GLY A 78 -24.78 -14.19 -4.27
CA GLY A 78 -25.64 -14.64 -5.37
C GLY A 78 -25.16 -15.90 -6.08
N PHE A 79 -24.28 -16.69 -5.48
CA PHE A 79 -23.87 -17.96 -6.08
C PHE A 79 -25.00 -18.99 -5.99
N GLU A 80 -25.39 -19.58 -7.13
CA GLU A 80 -26.51 -20.53 -7.20
C GLU A 80 -26.27 -21.79 -6.37
N THR A 81 -25.03 -22.26 -6.27
CA THR A 81 -24.69 -23.49 -5.56
C THR A 81 -23.45 -23.32 -4.66
N LYS A 82 -23.26 -24.22 -3.70
CA LYS A 82 -22.03 -24.32 -2.91
C LYS A 82 -20.80 -24.52 -3.80
N ASN A 83 -20.93 -25.28 -4.89
CA ASN A 83 -19.85 -25.57 -5.82
C ASN A 83 -19.49 -24.33 -6.65
N SER A 84 -20.49 -23.59 -7.18
CA SER A 84 -20.23 -22.32 -7.88
C SER A 84 -19.57 -21.29 -6.96
N ARG A 85 -20.04 -21.14 -5.72
CA ARG A 85 -19.40 -20.31 -4.71
C ARG A 85 -17.92 -20.63 -4.54
N SER A 86 -17.60 -21.93 -4.37
CA SER A 86 -16.20 -22.40 -4.22
C SER A 86 -15.37 -22.11 -5.45
N ARG A 87 -15.90 -22.40 -6.64
CA ARG A 87 -15.19 -22.25 -7.92
C ARG A 87 -14.93 -20.79 -8.25
N GLU A 88 -15.98 -19.97 -8.20
CA GLU A 88 -15.86 -18.56 -8.63
C GLU A 88 -15.05 -17.72 -7.63
N SER A 89 -15.19 -17.97 -6.33
CA SER A 89 -14.33 -17.31 -5.34
C SER A 89 -12.85 -17.69 -5.50
N SER A 90 -12.53 -18.96 -5.78
CA SER A 90 -11.16 -19.39 -6.12
C SER A 90 -10.64 -18.68 -7.36
N LYS A 91 -11.45 -18.61 -8.44
CA LYS A 91 -11.05 -17.91 -9.68
C LYS A 91 -10.74 -16.45 -9.43
N LEU A 92 -11.58 -15.75 -8.66
CA LEU A 92 -11.40 -14.33 -8.36
C LEU A 92 -10.09 -14.08 -7.59
N LEU A 93 -9.83 -14.87 -6.55
CA LEU A 93 -8.57 -14.77 -5.78
C LEU A 93 -7.36 -15.12 -6.65
N THR A 94 -7.42 -16.17 -7.44
CA THR A 94 -6.35 -16.56 -8.38
C THR A 94 -6.11 -15.47 -9.42
N TYR A 95 -7.17 -14.89 -9.97
CA TYR A 95 -7.07 -13.76 -10.88
C TYR A 95 -6.32 -12.58 -10.25
N GLY A 96 -6.67 -12.23 -9.00
CA GLY A 96 -5.98 -11.17 -8.25
C GLY A 96 -4.50 -11.46 -8.03
N LEU A 97 -4.13 -12.71 -7.69
CA LEU A 97 -2.72 -13.11 -7.51
C LEU A 97 -1.94 -13.12 -8.82
N THR A 98 -2.57 -13.57 -9.90
CA THR A 98 -1.90 -13.78 -11.18
C THR A 98 -1.70 -12.47 -11.95
N ASN A 99 -2.71 -11.60 -11.96
CA ASN A 99 -2.74 -10.44 -12.85
C ASN A 99 -2.30 -9.12 -12.20
N PHE A 100 -2.20 -9.07 -10.87
CA PHE A 100 -1.81 -7.85 -10.17
C PHE A 100 -0.59 -8.07 -9.29
N ASP A 101 0.21 -7.02 -9.11
CA ASP A 101 1.27 -6.92 -8.11
C ASP A 101 0.99 -5.78 -7.14
N LEU A 102 1.47 -5.95 -5.90
CA LEU A 102 1.63 -4.87 -4.95
C LEU A 102 3.05 -4.33 -5.11
N VAL A 103 3.17 -3.09 -5.56
CA VAL A 103 4.46 -2.44 -5.76
C VAL A 103 4.69 -1.45 -4.63
N GLU A 104 5.83 -1.58 -3.96
CA GLU A 104 6.35 -0.57 -3.06
C GLU A 104 6.93 0.58 -3.90
N ILE A 105 6.42 1.77 -3.71
CA ILE A 105 6.80 2.98 -4.45
C ILE A 105 7.75 3.83 -3.61
N ASN A 106 7.43 3.99 -2.33
CA ASN A 106 8.21 4.74 -1.38
C ASN A 106 8.22 4.10 0.00
N ARG A 107 9.30 4.29 0.71
CA ARG A 107 9.44 3.97 2.13
C ARG A 107 9.78 5.25 2.89
N SER A 108 9.08 5.46 4.00
CA SER A 108 9.26 6.65 4.85
C SER A 108 10.65 6.77 5.48
N ASP A 109 11.45 5.67 5.49
CA ASP A 109 12.81 5.63 6.02
C ASP A 109 13.88 5.89 4.95
N LYS A 110 13.50 6.25 3.72
CA LYS A 110 14.41 6.50 2.60
C LYS A 110 14.26 7.90 2.03
N PHE A 111 15.40 8.46 1.62
CA PHE A 111 15.40 9.65 0.80
C PHE A 111 14.96 9.32 -0.63
N VAL A 112 14.27 10.28 -1.24
CA VAL A 112 13.76 10.18 -2.61
C VAL A 112 14.76 10.75 -3.59
N ASP A 113 15.35 11.92 -3.26
CA ASP A 113 16.27 12.65 -4.12
C ASP A 113 17.03 13.71 -3.31
N GLU A 114 17.98 14.40 -3.97
CA GLU A 114 18.66 15.61 -3.49
C GLU A 114 18.19 16.82 -4.30
N VAL A 115 17.91 17.92 -3.62
CA VAL A 115 17.38 19.15 -4.23
C VAL A 115 18.34 20.30 -3.96
N ASP A 116 18.65 21.08 -5.00
CA ASP A 116 19.53 22.23 -4.91
C ASP A 116 18.93 23.35 -4.08
N VAL A 117 19.75 23.91 -3.17
CA VAL A 117 19.36 25.01 -2.27
C VAL A 117 20.16 26.25 -2.58
N TRP A 118 19.43 27.26 -3.06
CA TRP A 118 20.03 28.56 -3.37
C TRP A 118 20.27 29.37 -2.10
N LEU A 119 21.46 30.01 -2.01
CA LEU A 119 21.93 30.80 -0.88
C LEU A 119 21.96 30.04 0.46
N GLY A 120 22.00 28.72 0.41
CA GLY A 120 22.18 27.84 1.57
C GLY A 120 23.66 27.69 1.95
N LYS A 121 23.93 27.36 3.24
CA LYS A 121 25.25 26.91 3.68
C LYS A 121 25.64 25.57 3.03
N GLN A 122 24.64 24.67 2.85
CA GLN A 122 24.73 23.49 2.00
C GLN A 122 24.10 23.82 0.66
N ASN A 123 24.67 23.33 -0.43
CA ASN A 123 24.16 23.56 -1.77
C ASN A 123 22.99 22.62 -2.11
N GLN A 124 22.80 21.56 -1.33
CA GLN A 124 21.77 20.56 -1.56
C GLN A 124 21.14 20.12 -0.23
N VAL A 125 19.92 19.62 -0.29
CA VAL A 125 19.20 18.99 0.82
C VAL A 125 18.53 17.71 0.34
N ASN A 126 18.68 16.64 1.12
CA ASN A 126 17.92 15.41 0.87
C ASN A 126 16.44 15.65 1.11
N VAL A 127 15.61 15.07 0.26
CA VAL A 127 14.15 15.13 0.40
C VAL A 127 13.55 13.75 0.55
N TYR A 128 12.45 13.67 1.27
CA TYR A 128 11.78 12.41 1.58
C TYR A 128 10.25 12.58 1.61
N VAL A 129 9.55 11.42 1.60
CA VAL A 129 8.10 11.35 1.80
C VAL A 129 7.85 10.56 3.07
N ASN A 130 7.14 11.14 4.03
CA ASN A 130 6.89 10.56 5.35
C ASN A 130 5.79 9.48 5.36
N GLU A 131 5.63 8.77 4.25
CA GLU A 131 4.64 7.69 4.10
C GLU A 131 5.21 6.49 3.37
N ASN A 132 4.83 5.29 3.82
CA ASN A 132 5.05 4.08 3.04
C ASN A 132 3.97 3.98 1.95
N ILE A 133 4.37 4.08 0.70
CA ILE A 133 3.46 4.11 -0.44
C ILE A 133 3.48 2.79 -1.18
N TYR A 134 2.35 2.11 -1.22
CA TYR A 134 2.12 0.89 -1.97
C TYR A 134 0.97 1.06 -2.96
N LYS A 135 1.11 0.54 -4.17
CA LYS A 135 0.05 0.52 -5.18
C LYS A 135 -0.14 -0.87 -5.76
N THR A 136 -1.39 -1.28 -5.85
CA THR A 136 -1.76 -2.49 -6.60
C THR A 136 -1.91 -2.13 -8.07
N ILE A 137 -1.12 -2.75 -8.92
CA ILE A 137 -1.09 -2.48 -10.36
C ILE A 137 -1.21 -3.77 -11.17
N LYS A 138 -1.71 -3.68 -12.41
CA LYS A 138 -1.70 -4.81 -13.34
C LYS A 138 -0.27 -5.14 -13.75
N LYS A 139 0.13 -6.41 -13.65
CA LYS A 139 1.48 -6.88 -14.03
C LYS A 139 1.84 -6.50 -15.47
N ALA A 140 0.91 -6.67 -16.40
CA ALA A 140 1.11 -6.34 -17.81
C ALA A 140 1.35 -4.84 -18.06
N LYS A 141 0.91 -3.97 -17.14
CA LYS A 141 1.04 -2.52 -17.23
C LYS A 141 2.08 -1.94 -16.26
N LYS A 142 2.92 -2.78 -15.63
CA LYS A 142 3.92 -2.34 -14.63
C LYS A 142 4.84 -1.24 -15.16
N ARG A 143 5.21 -1.28 -16.44
CA ARG A 143 6.05 -0.28 -17.11
C ARG A 143 5.42 1.11 -17.20
N LEU A 144 4.10 1.22 -17.03
CA LEU A 144 3.36 2.48 -17.07
C LEU A 144 3.31 3.18 -15.70
N LEU A 145 3.86 2.56 -14.66
CA LEU A 145 4.05 3.20 -13.37
C LEU A 145 5.27 4.10 -13.45
N LYS A 146 5.06 5.39 -13.19
CA LYS A 146 6.09 6.43 -13.18
C LYS A 146 6.01 7.18 -11.86
N VAL A 147 7.15 7.62 -11.39
CA VAL A 147 7.28 8.52 -10.24
C VAL A 147 7.97 9.78 -10.71
N ALA A 148 7.50 10.92 -10.26
CA ALA A 148 8.08 12.21 -10.54
C ALA A 148 8.05 13.09 -9.29
N ILE A 149 9.07 13.90 -9.10
CA ILE A 149 9.06 14.98 -8.13
C ILE A 149 8.78 16.30 -8.85
N LYS A 150 8.01 17.16 -8.23
CA LYS A 150 7.70 18.51 -8.73
C LYS A 150 7.95 19.51 -7.61
N TYR A 151 8.89 20.39 -7.81
CA TYR A 151 9.21 21.49 -6.89
C TYR A 151 9.61 22.74 -7.66
N ASN A 152 9.60 23.88 -7.00
CA ASN A 152 10.08 25.12 -7.60
C ASN A 152 11.59 25.22 -7.42
N THR A 153 12.31 25.39 -8.51
CA THR A 153 13.77 25.59 -8.51
C THR A 153 14.13 27.01 -8.77
N PRO A 154 15.19 27.54 -8.09
CA PRO A 154 15.89 26.94 -6.97
C PRO A 154 15.09 27.02 -5.67
N VAL A 155 15.29 26.08 -4.74
CA VAL A 155 14.76 26.16 -3.38
C VAL A 155 15.58 27.18 -2.59
N GLU A 156 14.96 28.23 -2.10
CA GLU A 156 15.66 29.31 -1.39
C GLU A 156 15.84 29.00 0.10
N ALA A 157 17.10 29.15 0.59
CA ALA A 157 17.38 29.06 2.02
C ALA A 157 16.78 30.26 2.79
N PRO A 158 16.41 30.12 4.11
CA PRO A 158 16.62 28.93 4.93
C PRO A 158 15.56 27.87 4.64
N VAL A 159 15.94 26.62 4.71
CA VAL A 159 15.04 25.46 4.69
C VAL A 159 15.06 24.85 6.08
N LYS A 160 13.94 24.50 6.63
CA LYS A 160 13.82 23.76 7.89
C LYS A 160 13.50 22.31 7.60
N LYS A 161 13.95 21.44 8.51
CA LYS A 161 13.54 20.03 8.50
C LYS A 161 12.01 19.96 8.48
N ASP A 162 11.48 19.07 7.66
CA ASP A 162 10.05 18.82 7.44
C ASP A 162 9.31 19.96 6.69
N ASP A 163 10.02 20.99 6.21
CA ASP A 163 9.44 21.95 5.27
C ASP A 163 9.01 21.25 3.98
N ILE A 164 7.85 21.66 3.45
CA ILE A 164 7.34 21.16 2.17
C ILE A 164 8.11 21.83 1.03
N ILE A 165 8.99 21.07 0.40
CA ILE A 165 9.79 21.51 -0.75
C ILE A 165 9.02 21.39 -2.05
N GLY A 166 8.16 20.38 -2.14
CA GLY A 166 7.43 20.11 -3.38
C GLY A 166 6.44 18.97 -3.25
N LYS A 167 6.18 18.31 -4.36
CA LYS A 167 5.24 17.19 -4.45
C LYS A 167 5.90 15.97 -5.09
N PHE A 168 5.68 14.83 -4.48
CA PHE A 168 6.00 13.52 -5.00
C PHE A 168 4.76 12.95 -5.69
N ARG A 169 4.84 12.69 -6.99
CA ARG A 169 3.71 12.28 -7.83
C ARG A 169 3.88 10.86 -8.30
N VAL A 170 2.84 10.07 -8.15
CA VAL A 170 2.74 8.72 -8.67
C VAL A 170 1.74 8.72 -9.83
N VAL A 171 2.21 8.39 -11.01
CA VAL A 171 1.42 8.33 -12.23
C VAL A 171 1.35 6.87 -12.70
N TYR A 172 0.17 6.40 -13.04
CA TYR A 172 -0.03 5.06 -13.56
C TYR A 172 -1.01 5.09 -14.73
N ASP A 173 -0.58 4.56 -15.90
CA ASP A 173 -1.38 4.57 -17.14
C ASP A 173 -1.79 6.01 -17.53
N ASP A 174 -0.83 6.97 -17.36
CA ASP A 174 -0.95 8.41 -17.58
C ASP A 174 -1.97 9.15 -16.66
N GLU A 175 -2.52 8.47 -15.66
CA GLU A 175 -3.36 9.06 -14.64
C GLU A 175 -2.58 9.30 -13.33
N LEU A 176 -2.82 10.45 -12.69
CA LEU A 176 -2.26 10.75 -11.37
C LEU A 176 -3.00 9.91 -10.32
N VAL A 177 -2.31 8.91 -9.77
CA VAL A 177 -2.89 7.98 -8.78
C VAL A 177 -2.47 8.26 -7.34
N GLY A 178 -1.61 9.24 -7.14
CA GLY A 178 -1.20 9.72 -5.81
C GLY A 178 -0.32 10.96 -5.90
N GLU A 179 -0.50 11.86 -4.94
CA GLU A 179 0.34 13.04 -4.74
C GLU A 179 0.59 13.19 -3.26
N TYR A 180 1.86 13.37 -2.86
CA TYR A 180 2.32 13.40 -1.48
C TYR A 180 3.26 14.59 -1.29
N ASP A 181 3.37 15.08 -0.07
CA ASP A 181 4.31 16.15 0.26
C ASP A 181 5.75 15.61 0.21
N LEU A 182 6.63 16.37 -0.44
CA LEU A 182 8.06 16.15 -0.49
C LEU A 182 8.71 17.06 0.55
N LEU A 183 9.34 16.49 1.57
CA LEU A 183 9.79 17.16 2.78
C LEU A 183 11.31 17.24 2.81
N ALA A 184 11.86 18.33 3.35
CA ALA A 184 13.29 18.46 3.63
C ALA A 184 13.71 17.57 4.79
N SER A 185 14.85 16.87 4.67
CA SER A 185 15.34 15.94 5.70
C SER A 185 16.07 16.63 6.86
N GLU A 186 16.57 17.84 6.63
CA GLU A 186 17.41 18.59 7.56
C GLU A 186 17.28 20.10 7.38
N ASP A 187 17.82 20.85 8.35
CA ASP A 187 17.88 22.31 8.31
C ASP A 187 19.03 22.75 7.39
N VAL A 188 18.76 23.71 6.50
CA VAL A 188 19.77 24.41 5.70
C VAL A 188 19.69 25.91 5.97
N ASP A 189 20.66 26.43 6.73
CA ASP A 189 20.74 27.87 7.04
C ASP A 189 21.16 28.68 5.82
N LYS A 190 20.83 29.99 5.84
CA LYS A 190 21.37 30.96 4.87
C LYS A 190 22.86 31.16 5.06
N VAL A 191 23.56 31.37 3.94
CA VAL A 191 24.95 31.87 3.98
C VAL A 191 25.00 33.31 4.50
N ASN A 192 26.18 33.74 4.96
CA ASN A 192 26.39 35.11 5.41
C ASN A 192 26.29 36.10 4.23
N ILE A 193 26.17 37.41 4.54
CA ILE A 193 25.93 38.48 3.56
C ILE A 193 27.00 38.51 2.47
N PHE A 194 28.28 38.35 2.82
CA PHE A 194 29.38 38.37 1.86
C PHE A 194 29.32 37.19 0.89
N SER A 195 29.08 35.98 1.40
CA SER A 195 28.90 34.78 0.56
C SER A 195 27.66 34.88 -0.32
N ARG A 196 26.60 35.55 0.14
CA ARG A 196 25.41 35.83 -0.68
C ARG A 196 25.74 36.65 -1.92
N LEU A 197 26.49 37.76 -1.75
CA LEU A 197 26.90 38.61 -2.87
C LEU A 197 27.74 37.82 -3.90
N ILE A 198 28.70 37.00 -3.45
CA ILE A 198 29.52 36.16 -4.33
C ILE A 198 28.66 35.15 -5.07
N LYS A 199 27.81 34.39 -4.37
CA LYS A 199 26.92 33.39 -5.00
C LYS A 199 25.93 34.05 -5.98
N SER A 200 25.36 35.23 -5.65
CA SER A 200 24.46 35.93 -6.54
C SER A 200 25.16 36.47 -7.80
N LEU A 201 26.41 36.96 -7.69
CA LEU A 201 27.20 37.31 -8.82
C LEU A 201 27.56 36.14 -9.72
N ASN A 202 27.97 35.01 -9.12
CA ASN A 202 28.23 33.78 -9.87
C ASN A 202 27.00 33.28 -10.62
N TYR A 203 25.83 33.29 -9.98
CA TYR A 203 24.58 32.94 -10.62
C TYR A 203 24.23 33.85 -11.80
N LEU A 204 24.48 35.16 -11.67
CA LEU A 204 24.21 36.15 -12.72
C LEU A 204 25.15 35.95 -13.94
N ILE A 205 26.41 35.49 -13.70
CA ILE A 205 27.43 35.34 -14.72
C ILE A 205 27.39 33.96 -15.37
N TRP A 206 27.20 32.91 -14.57
CA TRP A 206 27.37 31.53 -15.00
C TRP A 206 26.09 30.69 -15.00
N GLY A 207 25.01 31.16 -14.34
CA GLY A 207 23.73 30.45 -14.22
C GLY A 207 23.76 29.22 -13.30
N ASP A 208 24.86 28.99 -12.57
CA ASP A 208 25.00 27.88 -11.62
C ASP A 208 24.59 28.27 -10.21
N VAL A 209 23.91 27.37 -9.50
CA VAL A 209 23.39 27.55 -8.11
C VAL A 209 24.48 27.22 -7.09
#